data_af0a41cb9ba3bda073ebb4f5aaef742a
#
_entry.id   af0a41cb9ba3bda073ebb4f5aaef742a
#
_cell.length_a   1.000
_cell.length_b   1.000
_cell.length_c   1.000
_cell.angle_alpha   90.00
_cell.angle_beta   90.00
_cell.angle_gamma   90.00
#
_symmetry.space_group_name_H-M   'P 1'
#
loop_
_entity.id
_entity.type
_entity.pdbx_description
1 polymer ?
#
loop_
_entity_poly.entity_id
_entity_poly.type
_entity_poly.pdbx_seq_one_letter_code
_entity_poly.pdbx_strand_id
1 'polypeptide(L)'
;MSKIVPVILCGGSGTRLWPMSRSQSPKQFHPVDGPGSLSFFQTTVQRHRSGIYDAPIVVTSVTHLTTVRRQLAELQCSATIIAEPVARNTGPAVLAAALKIAQTDPKSLMLVLPSDHVISGDMDGVISGPVQAAHDGRIVLFGITPTYPETGYGYIVDGGAFATHPGLRRVAHFVEKPPLKQATALVATGDAFWASGISLFAAETIISEMRRCDRKTYDAVVTSCEKGEKRTGELHLNTDALRRARSEPTERIVFENSERVVLCPANLVWNDVGSWTSIHGIGRPDAQGNVFHGDVIATDTEGALVHSQDRLVALVGVPGVIVIDTPDALLVTQRGRCQDVKKIVETLRKEERVEASRHRRREHAWGQSSNLMRSGAFDMSILRLYAGNTLEIDPLPGRRLIMVEGNVDMFDGLQRRKLSPGEHATLDNQVLSRGTNFSDKTAEVLLMTMNSSIMAGPAKSFAQVPTHVS
;
A
#
# COMPACT_ATOMS: atom_id res chain seq x y z
N MET A 1 -23.92 18.96 12.17
CA MET A 1 -22.53 19.29 11.84
C MET A 1 -22.25 18.74 10.45
N SER A 2 -21.56 19.50 9.60
CA SER A 2 -21.08 18.97 8.31
C SER A 2 -20.10 17.82 8.58
N LYS A 3 -20.23 16.72 7.83
CA LYS A 3 -19.34 15.58 7.97
C LYS A 3 -17.94 15.92 7.45
N ILE A 4 -16.94 15.27 8.02
CA ILE A 4 -15.53 15.44 7.63
C ILE A 4 -15.25 14.43 6.49
N VAL A 5 -14.62 14.88 5.41
CA VAL A 5 -14.23 14.02 4.30
C VAL A 5 -12.84 13.41 4.57
N PRO A 6 -12.71 12.08 4.79
CA PRO A 6 -11.41 11.44 4.89
C PRO A 6 -10.72 11.46 3.51
N VAL A 7 -9.50 11.97 3.45
CA VAL A 7 -8.64 11.96 2.26
C VAL A 7 -7.48 11.03 2.52
N ILE A 8 -7.55 9.82 1.98
CA ILE A 8 -6.58 8.77 2.23
C ILE A 8 -5.52 8.78 1.14
N LEU A 9 -4.29 9.13 1.51
CA LEU A 9 -3.15 9.15 0.61
C LEU A 9 -2.57 7.74 0.48
N CYS A 10 -2.83 7.11 -0.64
CA CYS A 10 -2.46 5.72 -0.92
C CYS A 10 -1.29 5.65 -1.91
N GLY A 11 -0.26 6.46 -1.65
CA GLY A 11 0.98 6.55 -2.41
C GLY A 11 2.18 5.94 -1.65
N GLY A 12 3.34 5.95 -2.31
CA GLY A 12 4.59 5.45 -1.71
C GLY A 12 4.88 3.98 -2.04
N SER A 13 6.16 3.62 -2.07
CA SER A 13 6.64 2.28 -2.44
C SER A 13 6.99 1.38 -1.26
N GLY A 14 7.03 1.92 -0.02
CA GLY A 14 7.28 1.16 1.20
C GLY A 14 8.56 0.29 1.21
N THR A 15 9.62 0.69 0.51
CA THR A 15 10.80 -0.16 0.19
C THR A 15 11.55 -0.70 1.40
N ARG A 16 11.43 -0.08 2.58
CA ARG A 16 12.10 -0.53 3.80
C ARG A 16 11.52 -1.83 4.37
N LEU A 17 10.30 -2.20 3.95
CA LEU A 17 9.66 -3.47 4.31
C LEU A 17 9.83 -4.54 3.24
N TRP A 18 10.87 -4.41 2.38
CA TRP A 18 11.29 -5.52 1.53
C TRP A 18 11.67 -6.72 2.42
N PRO A 19 11.33 -7.96 2.06
CA PRO A 19 10.74 -8.44 0.83
C PRO A 19 9.20 -8.46 0.79
N MET A 20 8.49 -8.06 1.85
CA MET A 20 7.02 -8.01 1.84
C MET A 20 6.52 -6.91 0.90
N SER A 21 7.07 -5.69 0.98
CA SER A 21 6.70 -4.60 0.07
C SER A 21 7.53 -4.61 -1.20
N ARG A 22 6.88 -4.30 -2.32
CA ARG A 22 7.47 -4.10 -3.65
C ARG A 22 6.91 -2.81 -4.25
N SER A 23 7.55 -2.26 -5.29
CA SER A 23 7.01 -1.04 -5.92
C SER A 23 5.62 -1.24 -6.55
N GLN A 24 5.28 -2.44 -7.01
CA GLN A 24 3.96 -2.81 -7.53
C GLN A 24 3.01 -3.41 -6.48
N SER A 25 3.51 -3.70 -5.28
CA SER A 25 2.73 -4.19 -4.13
C SER A 25 3.26 -3.51 -2.87
N PRO A 26 2.99 -2.21 -2.70
CA PRO A 26 3.52 -1.46 -1.58
C PRO A 26 2.81 -1.83 -0.26
N LYS A 27 3.45 -1.47 0.85
CA LYS A 27 3.10 -1.80 2.23
C LYS A 27 1.60 -1.66 2.54
N GLN A 28 0.99 -0.57 2.12
CA GLN A 28 -0.40 -0.24 2.49
C GLN A 28 -1.42 -1.30 2.07
N PHE A 29 -1.12 -2.13 1.10
CA PHE A 29 -2.02 -3.19 0.62
C PHE A 29 -1.78 -4.55 1.27
N HIS A 30 -0.78 -4.66 2.14
CA HIS A 30 -0.48 -5.89 2.88
C HIS A 30 -1.26 -5.97 4.19
N PRO A 31 -1.57 -7.18 4.69
CA PRO A 31 -2.21 -7.41 5.98
C PRO A 31 -1.41 -6.79 7.13
N VAL A 32 -2.11 -6.18 8.11
CA VAL A 32 -1.50 -5.58 9.29
C VAL A 32 -1.04 -6.65 10.28
N ASP A 33 -1.87 -7.68 10.50
CA ASP A 33 -1.73 -8.67 11.57
C ASP A 33 -1.70 -10.10 11.01
N GLY A 34 -0.90 -10.30 9.97
CA GLY A 34 -0.73 -11.60 9.31
C GLY A 34 -1.83 -11.94 8.29
N PRO A 35 -1.72 -13.12 7.64
CA PRO A 35 -2.62 -13.56 6.60
C PRO A 35 -4.10 -13.58 7.03
N GLY A 36 -4.97 -13.05 6.18
CA GLY A 36 -6.43 -13.00 6.45
C GLY A 36 -6.90 -11.77 7.24
N SER A 37 -5.99 -10.96 7.81
CA SER A 37 -6.37 -9.68 8.40
C SER A 37 -6.57 -8.59 7.34
N LEU A 38 -7.23 -7.49 7.74
CA LEU A 38 -7.35 -6.31 6.89
C LEU A 38 -5.96 -5.74 6.56
N SER A 39 -5.81 -5.18 5.35
CA SER A 39 -4.61 -4.44 4.98
C SER A 39 -4.52 -3.12 5.75
N PHE A 40 -3.33 -2.50 5.77
CA PHE A 40 -3.18 -1.16 6.35
C PHE A 40 -4.16 -0.16 5.75
N PHE A 41 -4.33 -0.17 4.42
CA PHE A 41 -5.29 0.67 3.72
C PHE A 41 -6.73 0.37 4.17
N GLN A 42 -7.13 -0.90 4.20
CA GLN A 42 -8.47 -1.30 4.64
C GLN A 42 -8.74 -0.91 6.10
N THR A 43 -7.73 -1.08 6.98
CA THR A 43 -7.82 -0.65 8.38
C THR A 43 -8.00 0.86 8.49
N THR A 44 -7.30 1.64 7.67
CA THR A 44 -7.48 3.10 7.63
C THR A 44 -8.87 3.48 7.14
N VAL A 45 -9.38 2.87 6.08
CA VAL A 45 -10.76 3.08 5.60
C VAL A 45 -11.78 2.72 6.69
N GLN A 46 -11.65 1.55 7.31
CA GLN A 46 -12.59 1.07 8.31
C GLN A 46 -12.65 1.96 9.56
N ARG A 47 -11.51 2.50 10.00
CA ARG A 47 -11.41 3.42 11.13
C ARG A 47 -12.19 4.73 10.92
N HIS A 48 -12.33 5.18 9.68
CA HIS A 48 -12.97 6.45 9.34
C HIS A 48 -14.35 6.23 8.68
N ARG A 49 -15.18 5.37 9.28
CA ARG A 49 -16.57 5.08 8.84
C ARG A 49 -17.63 5.45 9.88
N SER A 50 -17.24 6.06 10.98
CA SER A 50 -18.21 6.53 11.99
C SER A 50 -19.09 7.65 11.46
N GLY A 51 -20.16 8.00 12.20
CA GLY A 51 -21.13 9.00 11.78
C GLY A 51 -20.60 10.42 11.58
N ILE A 52 -19.36 10.73 12.05
CA ILE A 52 -18.72 12.05 11.88
C ILE A 52 -18.05 12.19 10.49
N TYR A 53 -17.84 11.08 9.76
CA TYR A 53 -17.19 11.10 8.45
C TYR A 53 -18.18 10.94 7.29
N ASP A 54 -17.79 11.50 6.15
CA ASP A 54 -18.43 11.28 4.86
C ASP A 54 -17.69 10.16 4.09
N ALA A 55 -18.17 9.85 2.88
CA ALA A 55 -17.50 8.91 1.99
C ALA A 55 -16.05 9.37 1.69
N PRO A 56 -15.05 8.47 1.80
CA PRO A 56 -13.66 8.86 1.65
C PRO A 56 -13.28 9.18 0.20
N ILE A 57 -12.26 10.04 0.06
CA ILE A 57 -11.51 10.21 -1.18
C ILE A 57 -10.20 9.46 -1.03
N VAL A 58 -9.88 8.59 -1.99
CA VAL A 58 -8.62 7.84 -2.05
C VAL A 58 -7.77 8.39 -3.17
N VAL A 59 -6.59 8.93 -2.84
CA VAL A 59 -5.63 9.38 -3.86
C VAL A 59 -4.57 8.30 -4.02
N THR A 60 -4.43 7.76 -5.24
CA THR A 60 -3.54 6.62 -5.50
C THR A 60 -2.92 6.67 -6.90
N SER A 61 -1.83 5.92 -7.11
CA SER A 61 -1.25 5.73 -8.45
C SER A 61 -2.17 4.90 -9.35
N VAL A 62 -2.18 5.20 -10.64
CA VAL A 62 -2.87 4.38 -11.67
C VAL A 62 -2.44 2.91 -11.62
N THR A 63 -1.21 2.61 -11.19
CA THR A 63 -0.69 1.24 -11.05
C THR A 63 -1.35 0.45 -9.92
N HIS A 64 -1.98 1.11 -8.96
CA HIS A 64 -2.59 0.48 -7.79
C HIS A 64 -4.14 0.46 -7.84
N LEU A 65 -4.75 1.01 -8.87
CA LEU A 65 -6.21 1.14 -9.01
C LEU A 65 -6.95 -0.19 -8.80
N THR A 66 -6.48 -1.25 -9.43
CA THR A 66 -7.10 -2.58 -9.32
C THR A 66 -7.14 -3.05 -7.87
N THR A 67 -6.04 -2.89 -7.14
CA THR A 67 -5.96 -3.28 -5.72
C THR A 67 -6.83 -2.40 -4.84
N VAL A 68 -6.85 -1.09 -5.07
CA VAL A 68 -7.70 -0.14 -4.32
C VAL A 68 -9.17 -0.47 -4.52
N ARG A 69 -9.63 -0.65 -5.77
CA ARG A 69 -11.02 -1.01 -6.08
C ARG A 69 -11.44 -2.31 -5.40
N ARG A 70 -10.60 -3.36 -5.48
CA ARG A 70 -10.86 -4.64 -4.85
C ARG A 70 -10.98 -4.50 -3.34
N GLN A 71 -10.00 -3.86 -2.68
CA GLN A 71 -10.01 -3.72 -1.22
C GLN A 71 -11.15 -2.83 -0.71
N LEU A 72 -11.59 -1.83 -1.47
CA LEU A 72 -12.81 -1.06 -1.16
C LEU A 72 -14.07 -1.91 -1.32
N ALA A 73 -14.15 -2.72 -2.37
CA ALA A 73 -15.28 -3.63 -2.61
C ALA A 73 -15.41 -4.70 -1.51
N GLU A 74 -14.30 -5.29 -1.04
CA GLU A 74 -14.24 -6.20 0.09
C GLU A 74 -14.81 -5.58 1.37
N LEU A 75 -14.61 -4.27 1.58
CA LEU A 75 -15.19 -3.51 2.69
C LEU A 75 -16.62 -3.02 2.42
N GLN A 76 -17.16 -3.23 1.23
CA GLN A 76 -18.43 -2.62 0.80
C GLN A 76 -18.44 -1.10 1.03
N CYS A 77 -17.33 -0.44 0.70
CA CYS A 77 -17.13 0.99 0.91
C CYS A 77 -17.14 1.73 -0.41
N SER A 78 -18.10 2.64 -0.58
CA SER A 78 -18.10 3.59 -1.69
C SER A 78 -17.10 4.71 -1.41
N ALA A 79 -16.24 5.01 -2.38
CA ALA A 79 -15.23 6.07 -2.29
C ALA A 79 -15.09 6.79 -3.64
N THR A 80 -14.63 8.05 -3.60
CA THR A 80 -14.11 8.71 -4.80
C THR A 80 -12.63 8.40 -4.94
N ILE A 81 -12.19 7.93 -6.11
CA ILE A 81 -10.77 7.63 -6.36
C ILE A 81 -10.18 8.71 -7.25
N ILE A 82 -9.05 9.29 -6.83
CA ILE A 82 -8.23 10.18 -7.65
C ILE A 82 -6.98 9.40 -8.07
N ALA A 83 -6.86 9.16 -9.38
CA ALA A 83 -5.79 8.36 -9.96
C ALA A 83 -4.66 9.24 -10.50
N GLU A 84 -3.48 9.13 -9.89
CA GLU A 84 -2.27 9.84 -10.28
C GLU A 84 -1.49 9.04 -11.33
N PRO A 85 -1.28 9.57 -12.54
CA PRO A 85 -0.48 8.89 -13.57
C PRO A 85 1.02 8.97 -13.32
N VAL A 86 1.47 9.95 -12.53
CA VAL A 86 2.86 10.15 -12.11
C VAL A 86 2.92 10.61 -10.66
N ALA A 87 3.85 10.08 -9.88
CA ALA A 87 4.03 10.49 -8.49
C ALA A 87 4.62 11.91 -8.39
N ARG A 88 4.00 12.76 -7.57
CA ARG A 88 4.43 14.15 -7.30
C ARG A 88 4.44 14.50 -5.81
N ASN A 89 4.60 13.49 -4.96
CA ASN A 89 4.55 13.65 -3.50
C ASN A 89 3.14 14.07 -2.99
N THR A 90 3.00 14.41 -1.71
CA THR A 90 1.70 14.64 -1.08
C THR A 90 1.07 16.00 -1.43
N GLY A 91 1.86 17.03 -1.74
CA GLY A 91 1.33 18.37 -2.03
C GLY A 91 0.32 18.40 -3.19
N PRO A 92 0.66 17.95 -4.40
CA PRO A 92 -0.27 17.85 -5.51
C PRO A 92 -1.47 16.93 -5.25
N ALA A 93 -1.27 15.81 -4.54
CA ALA A 93 -2.32 14.87 -4.18
C ALA A 93 -3.39 15.50 -3.27
N VAL A 94 -2.95 16.18 -2.21
CA VAL A 94 -3.83 16.91 -1.27
C VAL A 94 -4.59 18.02 -1.98
N LEU A 95 -3.93 18.78 -2.85
CA LEU A 95 -4.58 19.83 -3.64
C LEU A 95 -5.64 19.28 -4.59
N ALA A 96 -5.37 18.16 -5.28
CA ALA A 96 -6.34 17.52 -6.17
C ALA A 96 -7.59 17.06 -5.40
N ALA A 97 -7.41 16.49 -4.20
CA ALA A 97 -8.52 16.11 -3.33
C ALA A 97 -9.31 17.34 -2.85
N ALA A 98 -8.63 18.40 -2.44
CA ALA A 98 -9.27 19.65 -2.02
C ALA A 98 -10.10 20.29 -3.15
N LEU A 99 -9.57 20.35 -4.36
CA LEU A 99 -10.29 20.83 -5.55
C LEU A 99 -11.52 19.98 -5.84
N LYS A 100 -11.44 18.65 -5.64
CA LYS A 100 -12.57 17.75 -5.82
C LYS A 100 -13.67 18.00 -4.76
N ILE A 101 -13.31 18.17 -3.49
CA ILE A 101 -14.23 18.50 -2.39
C ILE A 101 -14.89 19.85 -2.63
N ALA A 102 -14.12 20.87 -3.00
CA ALA A 102 -14.58 22.22 -3.22
C ALA A 102 -15.61 22.37 -4.38
N GLN A 103 -15.71 21.38 -5.27
CA GLN A 103 -16.77 21.33 -6.28
C GLN A 103 -18.17 21.18 -5.66
N THR A 104 -18.28 20.58 -4.48
CA THR A 104 -19.54 20.42 -3.75
C THR A 104 -19.71 21.51 -2.70
N ASP A 105 -18.72 21.67 -1.82
CA ASP A 105 -18.69 22.71 -0.79
C ASP A 105 -17.25 23.07 -0.44
N PRO A 106 -16.77 24.30 -0.75
CA PRO A 106 -15.42 24.74 -0.43
C PRO A 106 -15.09 24.76 1.06
N LYS A 107 -16.11 24.89 1.93
CA LYS A 107 -15.96 24.93 3.39
C LYS A 107 -15.97 23.55 4.03
N SER A 108 -16.23 22.50 3.27
CA SER A 108 -16.14 21.14 3.79
C SER A 108 -14.76 20.86 4.37
N LEU A 109 -14.75 20.24 5.56
CA LEU A 109 -13.52 19.81 6.20
C LEU A 109 -13.00 18.55 5.56
N MET A 110 -11.69 18.51 5.35
CA MET A 110 -10.98 17.34 4.89
C MET A 110 -9.95 16.89 5.93
N LEU A 111 -9.96 15.61 6.23
CA LEU A 111 -9.00 14.95 7.10
C LEU A 111 -8.03 14.17 6.22
N VAL A 112 -6.81 14.68 6.08
CA VAL A 112 -5.76 14.01 5.29
C VAL A 112 -5.09 12.94 6.15
N LEU A 113 -4.97 11.74 5.60
CA LEU A 113 -4.54 10.54 6.29
C LEU A 113 -3.54 9.74 5.44
N PRO A 114 -2.40 9.30 6.00
CA PRO A 114 -1.61 8.22 5.41
C PRO A 114 -2.40 6.90 5.44
N SER A 115 -2.26 6.09 4.40
CA SER A 115 -2.96 4.81 4.27
C SER A 115 -2.28 3.64 4.99
N ASP A 116 -1.11 3.85 5.60
CA ASP A 116 -0.20 2.79 6.02
C ASP A 116 0.27 2.90 7.48
N HIS A 117 -0.38 3.76 8.27
CA HIS A 117 -0.09 3.90 9.69
C HIS A 117 -0.99 3.01 10.56
N VAL A 118 -0.42 2.49 11.64
CA VAL A 118 -1.18 1.82 12.71
C VAL A 118 -1.51 2.83 13.79
N ILE A 119 -2.80 2.94 14.12
CA ILE A 119 -3.30 3.89 15.11
C ILE A 119 -4.32 3.16 15.98
N SER A 120 -4.23 3.34 17.31
CA SER A 120 -5.25 2.91 18.26
C SER A 120 -5.51 3.99 19.30
N GLY A 121 -6.71 3.96 19.90
CA GLY A 121 -7.22 4.97 20.79
C GLY A 121 -8.49 5.65 20.26
N ASP A 122 -8.95 6.68 20.94
CA ASP A 122 -10.16 7.44 20.56
C ASP A 122 -9.85 8.45 19.44
N MET A 123 -9.78 7.96 18.21
CA MET A 123 -9.50 8.79 17.03
C MET A 123 -10.61 9.82 16.79
N ASP A 124 -11.88 9.45 16.96
CA ASP A 124 -13.03 10.35 16.72
C ASP A 124 -13.05 11.51 17.72
N GLY A 125 -12.74 11.25 18.99
CA GLY A 125 -12.61 12.29 20.00
C GLY A 125 -11.47 13.26 19.71
N VAL A 126 -10.30 12.73 19.33
CA VAL A 126 -9.13 13.55 18.95
C VAL A 126 -9.43 14.43 17.72
N ILE A 127 -10.09 13.90 16.69
CA ILE A 127 -10.43 14.67 15.48
C ILE A 127 -11.53 15.69 15.73
N SER A 128 -12.52 15.37 16.58
CA SER A 128 -13.65 16.27 16.84
C SER A 128 -13.25 17.52 17.61
N GLY A 129 -12.22 17.45 18.45
CA GLY A 129 -11.75 18.58 19.28
C GLY A 129 -11.41 19.86 18.47
N PRO A 130 -10.55 19.78 17.45
CA PRO A 130 -10.11 20.95 16.70
C PRO A 130 -11.00 21.34 15.50
N VAL A 131 -12.18 20.73 15.33
CA VAL A 131 -13.08 20.99 14.19
C VAL A 131 -13.39 22.48 14.02
N GLN A 132 -13.67 23.20 15.12
CA GLN A 132 -13.98 24.64 15.04
C GLN A 132 -12.77 25.44 14.53
N ALA A 133 -11.57 25.14 14.97
CA ALA A 133 -10.36 25.80 14.46
C ALA A 133 -10.17 25.59 12.96
N ALA A 134 -10.46 24.38 12.45
CA ALA A 134 -10.41 24.10 11.02
C ALA A 134 -11.47 24.90 10.24
N HIS A 135 -12.69 25.05 10.77
CA HIS A 135 -13.72 25.94 10.18
C HIS A 135 -13.32 27.41 10.21
N ASP A 136 -12.56 27.83 11.23
CA ASP A 136 -12.03 29.21 11.34
C ASP A 136 -10.79 29.43 10.45
N GLY A 137 -10.52 28.50 9.52
CA GLY A 137 -9.47 28.58 8.50
C GLY A 137 -8.09 28.22 9.03
N ARG A 138 -7.98 27.46 10.14
CA ARG A 138 -6.71 26.90 10.60
C ARG A 138 -6.39 25.59 9.90
N ILE A 139 -5.10 25.30 9.80
CA ILE A 139 -4.55 24.00 9.36
C ILE A 139 -4.09 23.29 10.62
N VAL A 140 -4.85 22.29 11.05
CA VAL A 140 -4.57 21.54 12.27
C VAL A 140 -3.69 20.34 11.95
N LEU A 141 -2.52 20.25 12.57
CA LEU A 141 -1.62 19.11 12.50
C LEU A 141 -1.71 18.32 13.81
N PHE A 142 -1.81 17.01 13.71
CA PHE A 142 -1.85 16.14 14.88
C PHE A 142 -0.45 15.67 15.24
N GLY A 143 0.00 16.05 16.44
CA GLY A 143 1.31 15.70 16.97
C GLY A 143 1.24 14.60 18.00
N ILE A 144 2.10 13.61 17.89
CA ILE A 144 2.23 12.48 18.82
C ILE A 144 3.37 12.74 19.79
N THR A 145 3.14 12.53 21.07
CA THR A 145 4.20 12.66 22.09
C THR A 145 5.32 11.65 21.85
N PRO A 146 6.57 12.08 21.64
CA PRO A 146 7.69 11.18 21.41
C PRO A 146 7.98 10.33 22.65
N THR A 147 8.20 9.04 22.44
CA THR A 147 8.62 8.11 23.49
C THR A 147 10.10 7.71 23.36
N TYR A 148 10.74 8.02 22.23
CA TYR A 148 12.16 7.79 21.95
C TYR A 148 12.65 8.71 20.82
N PRO A 149 13.97 8.90 20.63
CA PRO A 149 14.50 9.77 19.58
C PRO A 149 14.53 9.08 18.21
N GLU A 150 13.39 9.08 17.49
CA GLU A 150 13.29 8.51 16.13
C GLU A 150 13.86 9.49 15.10
N THR A 151 14.78 9.00 14.27
CA THR A 151 15.43 9.78 13.21
C THR A 151 14.70 9.70 11.86
N GLY A 152 13.71 8.81 11.76
CA GLY A 152 12.90 8.59 10.56
C GLY A 152 11.68 9.51 10.48
N TYR A 153 11.35 10.23 11.56
CA TYR A 153 10.16 11.07 11.67
C TYR A 153 10.45 12.56 11.55
N GLY A 154 9.43 13.32 11.15
CA GLY A 154 9.41 14.75 11.33
C GLY A 154 8.99 15.11 12.76
N TYR A 155 9.47 16.23 13.25
CA TYR A 155 9.13 16.79 14.56
C TYR A 155 8.47 18.16 14.39
N ILE A 156 7.42 18.40 15.17
CA ILE A 156 6.74 19.68 15.30
C ILE A 156 7.13 20.25 16.66
N VAL A 157 7.82 21.39 16.67
CA VAL A 157 8.19 22.07 17.93
C VAL A 157 7.07 23.02 18.35
N ASP A 158 6.66 22.88 19.61
CA ASP A 158 5.60 23.65 20.24
C ASP A 158 6.02 25.12 20.45
N GLY A 159 5.20 26.03 19.98
CA GLY A 159 5.37 27.49 20.17
C GLY A 159 4.49 28.10 21.28
N GLY A 160 3.95 27.27 22.18
CA GLY A 160 3.07 27.69 23.27
C GLY A 160 1.58 27.63 22.93
N ALA A 161 0.74 27.92 23.92
CA ALA A 161 -0.71 27.85 23.82
C ALA A 161 -1.27 28.72 22.68
N PHE A 162 -2.27 28.21 21.97
CA PHE A 162 -3.01 29.00 20.98
C PHE A 162 -4.27 29.58 21.61
N ALA A 163 -4.23 30.88 21.96
CA ALA A 163 -5.18 31.51 22.85
C ALA A 163 -6.66 31.44 22.40
N THR A 164 -6.91 31.48 21.07
CA THR A 164 -8.27 31.49 20.51
C THR A 164 -8.95 30.12 20.50
N HIS A 165 -8.18 29.04 20.62
CA HIS A 165 -8.69 27.66 20.59
C HIS A 165 -7.99 26.84 21.68
N PRO A 166 -8.59 26.74 22.89
CA PRO A 166 -8.01 25.96 23.99
C PRO A 166 -7.71 24.52 23.59
N GLY A 167 -6.56 24.01 24.03
CA GLY A 167 -6.07 22.67 23.66
C GLY A 167 -5.20 22.63 22.41
N LEU A 168 -5.24 23.69 21.57
CA LEU A 168 -4.31 23.83 20.45
C LEU A 168 -3.06 24.64 20.84
N ARG A 169 -2.00 24.44 20.08
CA ARG A 169 -0.70 25.07 20.30
C ARG A 169 -0.19 25.72 19.01
N ARG A 170 0.64 26.72 19.15
CA ARG A 170 1.37 27.30 18.00
C ARG A 170 2.44 26.34 17.55
N VAL A 171 2.76 26.36 16.27
CA VAL A 171 3.94 25.68 15.74
C VAL A 171 5.09 26.66 15.71
N ALA A 172 6.16 26.39 16.46
CA ALA A 172 7.37 27.20 16.41
C ALA A 172 8.15 26.93 15.11
N HIS A 173 8.42 25.69 14.82
CA HIS A 173 9.06 25.25 13.57
C HIS A 173 8.96 23.72 13.39
N PHE A 174 9.28 23.26 12.19
CA PHE A 174 9.41 21.85 11.84
C PHE A 174 10.87 21.43 11.80
N VAL A 175 11.14 20.16 12.13
CA VAL A 175 12.44 19.52 11.96
C VAL A 175 12.23 18.18 11.27
N GLU A 176 12.58 18.08 9.99
CA GLU A 176 12.39 16.86 9.20
C GLU A 176 13.58 15.93 9.36
N LYS A 177 13.34 14.72 9.83
CA LYS A 177 14.31 13.63 9.97
C LYS A 177 15.64 14.06 10.59
N PRO A 178 15.63 14.55 11.84
CA PRO A 178 16.84 15.03 12.50
C PRO A 178 17.87 13.92 12.71
N PRO A 179 19.17 14.22 12.74
CA PRO A 179 20.17 13.27 13.20
C PRO A 179 19.95 12.93 14.67
N LEU A 180 20.40 11.74 15.11
CA LEU A 180 20.12 11.19 16.44
C LEU A 180 20.39 12.20 17.59
N LYS A 181 21.49 12.92 17.55
CA LYS A 181 21.82 13.94 18.57
C LYS A 181 20.73 15.01 18.69
N GLN A 182 20.21 15.49 17.56
CA GLN A 182 19.14 16.49 17.54
C GLN A 182 17.79 15.89 17.96
N ALA A 183 17.45 14.67 17.49
CA ALA A 183 16.25 13.96 17.92
C ALA A 183 16.25 13.73 19.45
N THR A 184 17.41 13.33 20.02
CA THR A 184 17.55 13.16 21.48
C THR A 184 17.32 14.48 22.21
N ALA A 185 17.87 15.59 21.72
CA ALA A 185 17.65 16.90 22.32
C ALA A 185 16.17 17.31 22.27
N LEU A 186 15.51 17.14 21.11
CA LEU A 186 14.07 17.45 20.94
C LEU A 186 13.18 16.64 21.88
N VAL A 187 13.46 15.36 22.09
CA VAL A 187 12.70 14.52 23.05
C VAL A 187 12.96 14.98 24.50
N ALA A 188 14.19 15.35 24.81
CA ALA A 188 14.57 15.76 26.16
C ALA A 188 13.97 17.11 26.58
N THR A 189 13.68 18.04 25.66
CA THR A 189 13.01 19.31 25.96
C THR A 189 11.55 19.14 26.34
N GLY A 190 10.88 18.07 25.86
CA GLY A 190 9.47 17.79 26.13
C GLY A 190 8.48 18.70 25.40
N ASP A 191 8.96 19.58 24.53
CA ASP A 191 8.16 20.54 23.74
C ASP A 191 8.07 20.20 22.25
N ALA A 192 8.53 19.01 21.85
CA ALA A 192 8.46 18.52 20.49
C ALA A 192 7.50 17.33 20.37
N PHE A 193 6.80 17.25 19.24
CA PHE A 193 5.88 16.17 18.91
C PHE A 193 6.28 15.54 17.58
N TRP A 194 6.11 14.23 17.44
CA TRP A 194 6.22 13.59 16.13
C TRP A 194 5.10 14.07 15.20
N ALA A 195 5.44 14.42 13.98
CA ALA A 195 4.46 14.71 12.94
C ALA A 195 3.78 13.41 12.50
N SER A 196 2.50 13.25 12.84
CA SER A 196 1.75 12.01 12.54
C SER A 196 1.44 11.83 11.04
N GLY A 197 1.63 12.86 10.22
CA GLY A 197 1.16 12.88 8.83
C GLY A 197 -0.36 13.11 8.71
N ILE A 198 -1.07 13.30 9.82
CA ILE A 198 -2.51 13.56 9.84
C ILE A 198 -2.74 15.07 9.96
N SER A 199 -3.66 15.58 9.15
CA SER A 199 -4.01 17.00 9.18
C SER A 199 -5.48 17.26 8.87
N LEU A 200 -6.08 18.29 9.50
CA LEU A 200 -7.48 18.66 9.35
C LEU A 200 -7.60 20.14 8.96
N PHE A 201 -8.32 20.44 7.90
CA PHE A 201 -8.57 21.82 7.42
C PHE A 201 -9.74 21.87 6.43
N ALA A 202 -10.28 23.08 6.18
CA ALA A 202 -11.25 23.28 5.13
C ALA A 202 -10.59 23.21 3.74
N ALA A 203 -11.31 22.70 2.73
CA ALA A 203 -10.80 22.59 1.37
C ALA A 203 -10.36 23.95 0.80
N GLU A 204 -11.14 25.02 1.02
CA GLU A 204 -10.79 26.39 0.59
C GLU A 204 -9.49 26.90 1.24
N THR A 205 -9.23 26.51 2.51
CA THR A 205 -8.03 26.92 3.23
C THR A 205 -6.78 26.39 2.55
N ILE A 206 -6.71 25.08 2.29
CA ILE A 206 -5.53 24.48 1.66
C ILE A 206 -5.38 24.92 0.19
N ILE A 207 -6.48 25.11 -0.53
CA ILE A 207 -6.46 25.65 -1.91
C ILE A 207 -5.86 27.05 -1.92
N SER A 208 -6.27 27.93 -1.02
CA SER A 208 -5.76 29.30 -0.92
C SER A 208 -4.28 29.34 -0.55
N GLU A 209 -3.87 28.53 0.44
CA GLU A 209 -2.47 28.45 0.88
C GLU A 209 -1.58 27.83 -0.21
N MET A 210 -2.02 26.79 -0.89
CA MET A 210 -1.26 26.20 -2.00
C MET A 210 -1.06 27.21 -3.14
N ARG A 211 -2.13 27.99 -3.48
CA ARG A 211 -2.06 29.05 -4.48
C ARG A 211 -1.10 30.17 -4.08
N ARG A 212 -1.04 30.51 -2.77
CA ARG A 212 -0.14 31.54 -2.23
C ARG A 212 1.31 31.07 -2.20
N CYS A 213 1.57 29.82 -1.72
CA CYS A 213 2.91 29.31 -1.47
C CYS A 213 3.58 28.75 -2.73
N ASP A 214 2.82 28.11 -3.63
CA ASP A 214 3.36 27.54 -4.88
C ASP A 214 2.34 27.64 -6.03
N ARG A 215 2.26 28.82 -6.62
CA ARG A 215 1.37 29.10 -7.74
C ARG A 215 1.58 28.15 -8.92
N LYS A 216 2.83 27.77 -9.20
CA LYS A 216 3.16 26.87 -10.32
C LYS A 216 2.55 25.48 -10.12
N THR A 217 2.71 24.91 -8.91
CA THR A 217 2.10 23.63 -8.57
C THR A 217 0.58 23.73 -8.55
N TYR A 218 0.02 24.82 -8.01
CA TYR A 218 -1.42 25.07 -8.03
C TYR A 218 -1.98 25.04 -9.46
N ASP A 219 -1.44 25.85 -10.38
CA ASP A 219 -1.93 25.94 -11.75
C ASP A 219 -1.78 24.60 -12.50
N ALA A 220 -0.70 23.86 -12.24
CA ALA A 220 -0.47 22.53 -12.83
C ALA A 220 -1.52 21.51 -12.38
N VAL A 221 -1.86 21.48 -11.08
CA VAL A 221 -2.86 20.54 -10.53
C VAL A 221 -4.27 20.91 -10.96
N VAL A 222 -4.64 22.20 -10.95
CA VAL A 222 -5.92 22.68 -11.49
C VAL A 222 -6.10 22.21 -12.92
N THR A 223 -5.12 22.50 -13.79
CA THR A 223 -5.15 22.07 -15.19
C THR A 223 -5.24 20.53 -15.31
N SER A 224 -4.56 19.80 -14.42
CA SER A 224 -4.57 18.34 -14.42
C SER A 224 -5.95 17.77 -14.05
N CYS A 225 -6.64 18.38 -13.11
CA CYS A 225 -8.01 18.03 -12.74
C CYS A 225 -9.02 18.38 -13.84
N GLU A 226 -8.90 19.56 -14.46
CA GLU A 226 -9.80 20.03 -15.52
C GLU A 226 -9.70 19.18 -16.79
N LYS A 227 -8.48 18.84 -17.21
CA LYS A 227 -8.19 18.00 -18.38
C LYS A 227 -8.19 16.51 -18.08
N GLY A 228 -8.44 16.13 -16.84
CA GLY A 228 -8.50 14.75 -16.40
C GLY A 228 -9.75 14.03 -16.93
N GLU A 229 -9.62 12.72 -17.08
CA GLU A 229 -10.75 11.86 -17.46
C GLU A 229 -11.61 11.56 -16.23
N LYS A 230 -12.91 11.85 -16.33
CA LYS A 230 -13.91 11.56 -15.30
C LYS A 230 -14.61 10.25 -15.64
N ARG A 231 -14.56 9.30 -14.72
CA ARG A 231 -15.31 8.03 -14.75
C ARG A 231 -16.22 7.96 -13.53
N THR A 232 -17.17 7.04 -13.51
CA THR A 232 -18.06 6.86 -12.35
C THR A 232 -17.23 6.60 -11.08
N GLY A 233 -17.29 7.56 -10.13
CA GLY A 233 -16.53 7.47 -8.87
C GLY A 233 -15.03 7.72 -8.99
N GLU A 234 -14.50 8.07 -10.18
CA GLU A 234 -13.06 8.26 -10.38
C GLU A 234 -12.73 9.53 -11.16
N LEU A 235 -11.58 10.12 -10.80
CA LEU A 235 -10.93 11.20 -11.54
C LEU A 235 -9.49 10.75 -11.89
N HIS A 236 -9.22 10.54 -13.16
CA HIS A 236 -7.88 10.24 -13.67
C HIS A 236 -7.21 11.54 -14.06
N LEU A 237 -6.17 11.95 -13.35
CA LEU A 237 -5.48 13.20 -13.56
C LEU A 237 -4.74 13.22 -14.90
N ASN A 238 -4.70 14.40 -15.56
CA ASN A 238 -3.95 14.55 -16.81
C ASN A 238 -2.45 14.49 -16.56
N THR A 239 -1.76 13.60 -17.27
CA THR A 239 -0.33 13.31 -17.09
C THR A 239 0.56 14.53 -17.37
N ASP A 240 0.36 15.20 -18.49
CA ASP A 240 1.25 16.27 -18.94
C ASP A 240 1.14 17.52 -18.07
N ALA A 241 -0.06 17.80 -17.59
CA ALA A 241 -0.29 18.88 -16.65
C ALA A 241 0.34 18.55 -15.29
N LEU A 242 0.11 17.33 -14.74
CA LEU A 242 0.62 16.93 -13.42
C LEU A 242 2.15 16.88 -13.39
N ARG A 243 2.81 16.50 -14.48
CA ARG A 243 4.29 16.50 -14.58
C ARG A 243 4.92 17.88 -14.32
N ARG A 244 4.18 18.97 -14.51
CA ARG A 244 4.64 20.34 -14.29
C ARG A 244 4.59 20.76 -12.82
N ALA A 245 3.83 20.06 -11.98
CA ALA A 245 3.80 20.28 -10.54
C ALA A 245 5.15 19.91 -9.91
N ARG A 246 5.55 20.66 -8.87
CA ARG A 246 6.71 20.29 -8.05
C ARG A 246 6.43 18.97 -7.33
N SER A 247 7.47 18.15 -7.19
CA SER A 247 7.37 16.90 -6.43
C SER A 247 7.80 17.14 -4.98
N GLU A 248 6.93 17.80 -4.23
CA GLU A 248 7.20 18.18 -2.83
C GLU A 248 6.02 17.80 -1.92
N PRO A 249 6.28 17.49 -0.64
CA PRO A 249 5.25 17.21 0.33
C PRO A 249 4.48 18.48 0.73
N THR A 250 3.26 18.30 1.23
CA THR A 250 2.40 19.40 1.72
C THR A 250 3.07 20.19 2.83
N GLU A 251 3.81 19.50 3.67
CA GLU A 251 4.60 20.06 4.78
C GLU A 251 5.53 21.16 4.28
N ARG A 252 6.34 20.87 3.26
CA ARG A 252 7.32 21.81 2.71
C ARG A 252 6.70 22.92 1.89
N ILE A 253 5.62 22.61 1.14
CA ILE A 253 4.97 23.65 0.32
C ILE A 253 4.16 24.60 1.20
N VAL A 254 3.35 24.07 2.13
CA VAL A 254 2.37 24.84 2.86
C VAL A 254 2.70 24.94 4.35
N PHE A 255 2.91 23.83 5.07
CA PHE A 255 2.93 23.87 6.52
C PHE A 255 4.12 24.65 7.08
N GLU A 256 5.28 24.60 6.44
CA GLU A 256 6.46 25.38 6.79
C GLU A 256 6.33 26.88 6.42
N ASN A 257 5.37 27.24 5.55
CA ASN A 257 5.24 28.56 4.95
C ASN A 257 3.91 29.25 5.29
N SER A 258 3.09 28.69 6.20
CA SER A 258 1.76 29.20 6.53
C SER A 258 1.63 29.55 8.01
N GLU A 259 1.17 30.75 8.29
CA GLU A 259 0.81 31.20 9.65
C GLU A 259 -0.53 30.63 10.16
N ARG A 260 -1.23 29.85 9.31
CA ARG A 260 -2.51 29.24 9.67
C ARG A 260 -2.34 27.91 10.42
N VAL A 261 -1.11 27.37 10.47
CA VAL A 261 -0.81 26.07 11.05
C VAL A 261 -0.87 26.13 12.57
N VAL A 262 -1.57 25.15 13.14
CA VAL A 262 -1.65 24.93 14.60
C VAL A 262 -1.41 23.44 14.89
N LEU A 263 -0.86 23.16 16.07
CA LEU A 263 -0.60 21.82 16.57
C LEU A 263 -1.72 21.39 17.51
N CYS A 264 -2.28 20.21 17.27
CA CYS A 264 -3.15 19.50 18.20
C CYS A 264 -2.37 18.30 18.79
N PRO A 265 -1.97 18.34 20.06
CA PRO A 265 -1.42 17.16 20.73
C PRO A 265 -2.44 16.02 20.72
N ALA A 266 -2.06 14.87 20.20
CA ALA A 266 -2.95 13.72 20.04
C ALA A 266 -2.52 12.59 20.98
N ASN A 267 -3.39 12.22 21.92
CA ASN A 267 -3.17 11.08 22.80
C ASN A 267 -3.62 9.77 22.10
N LEU A 268 -2.81 9.31 21.18
CA LEU A 268 -3.03 8.10 20.40
C LEU A 268 -1.79 7.20 20.47
N VAL A 269 -1.99 5.91 20.43
CA VAL A 269 -0.91 4.96 20.11
C VAL A 269 -0.77 4.97 18.59
N TRP A 270 0.38 5.46 18.13
CA TRP A 270 0.63 5.69 16.71
C TRP A 270 1.99 5.11 16.29
N ASN A 271 2.04 4.52 15.11
CA ASN A 271 3.27 4.03 14.49
C ASN A 271 3.16 4.14 12.96
N ASP A 272 4.17 4.70 12.31
CA ASP A 272 4.23 4.77 10.85
C ASP A 272 4.57 3.42 10.19
N VAL A 273 4.97 2.43 10.99
CA VAL A 273 5.38 1.10 10.55
C VAL A 273 6.43 1.17 9.43
N GLY A 274 7.39 2.08 9.59
CA GLY A 274 8.39 2.39 8.57
C GLY A 274 9.53 1.36 8.47
N SER A 275 9.61 0.40 9.40
CA SER A 275 10.68 -0.60 9.45
C SER A 275 10.21 -1.93 10.06
N TRP A 276 10.98 -2.99 9.87
CA TRP A 276 10.73 -4.28 10.52
C TRP A 276 10.81 -4.21 12.05
N THR A 277 11.64 -3.32 12.59
CA THR A 277 11.68 -3.03 14.04
C THR A 277 10.34 -2.46 14.52
N SER A 278 9.72 -1.58 13.72
CA SER A 278 8.40 -1.02 14.03
C SER A 278 7.32 -2.10 14.00
N ILE A 279 7.38 -3.05 13.06
CA ILE A 279 6.45 -4.19 12.99
C ILE A 279 6.59 -5.09 14.23
N HIS A 280 7.83 -5.38 14.66
CA HIS A 280 8.05 -6.11 15.91
C HIS A 280 7.40 -5.37 17.10
N GLY A 281 7.54 -4.04 17.17
CA GLY A 281 7.04 -3.23 18.29
C GLY A 281 5.50 -3.15 18.38
N ILE A 282 4.77 -3.37 17.29
CA ILE A 282 3.30 -3.41 17.28
C ILE A 282 2.72 -4.82 17.33
N GLY A 283 3.58 -5.85 17.16
CA GLY A 283 3.18 -7.26 17.20
C GLY A 283 2.83 -7.73 18.62
N ARG A 284 2.30 -8.93 18.72
CA ARG A 284 1.99 -9.59 20.00
C ARG A 284 3.14 -10.50 20.37
N PRO A 285 4.01 -10.10 21.34
CA PRO A 285 5.15 -10.90 21.70
C PRO A 285 4.76 -12.12 22.56
N ASP A 286 5.52 -13.20 22.42
CA ASP A 286 5.52 -14.32 23.38
C ASP A 286 6.26 -13.96 24.69
N ALA A 287 6.40 -14.93 25.60
CA ALA A 287 7.06 -14.73 26.89
C ALA A 287 8.55 -14.35 26.77
N GLN A 288 9.19 -14.66 25.64
CA GLN A 288 10.58 -14.32 25.31
C GLN A 288 10.70 -13.04 24.48
N GLY A 289 9.58 -12.35 24.25
CA GLY A 289 9.55 -11.12 23.44
C GLY A 289 9.64 -11.37 21.93
N ASN A 290 9.43 -12.60 21.46
CA ASN A 290 9.42 -12.91 20.03
C ASN A 290 8.04 -12.62 19.43
N VAL A 291 8.00 -12.20 18.16
CA VAL A 291 6.79 -12.03 17.36
C VAL A 291 6.87 -12.97 16.15
N PHE A 292 6.03 -14.00 16.14
CA PHE A 292 6.04 -15.02 15.10
C PHE A 292 4.74 -15.03 14.32
N HIS A 293 4.87 -15.06 12.99
CA HIS A 293 3.81 -15.27 12.02
C HIS A 293 4.19 -16.41 11.09
N GLY A 294 3.31 -17.39 10.92
CA GLY A 294 3.52 -18.58 10.11
C GLY A 294 4.05 -19.78 10.90
N ASP A 295 4.65 -20.74 10.21
CA ASP A 295 5.19 -21.96 10.80
C ASP A 295 6.62 -21.71 11.35
N VAL A 296 6.75 -21.56 12.68
CA VAL A 296 8.03 -21.17 13.32
C VAL A 296 8.30 -22.06 14.52
N ILE A 297 9.53 -22.59 14.61
CA ILE A 297 10.06 -23.28 15.77
C ILE A 297 11.32 -22.53 16.24
N ALA A 298 11.40 -22.17 17.52
CA ALA A 298 12.53 -21.43 18.07
C ALA A 298 13.04 -22.08 19.36
N THR A 299 14.37 -22.15 19.51
CA THR A 299 15.07 -22.57 20.71
C THR A 299 16.15 -21.56 21.02
N ASP A 300 16.30 -21.19 22.30
CA ASP A 300 17.30 -20.21 22.79
C ASP A 300 17.28 -18.90 21.95
N THR A 301 16.08 -18.37 21.68
CA THR A 301 15.85 -17.19 20.84
C THR A 301 14.93 -16.21 21.54
N GLU A 302 15.37 -14.95 21.67
CA GLU A 302 14.66 -13.87 22.36
C GLU A 302 14.56 -12.63 21.46
N GLY A 303 13.43 -11.91 21.52
CA GLY A 303 13.20 -10.64 20.83
C GLY A 303 13.27 -10.75 19.31
N ALA A 304 13.03 -11.92 18.74
CA ALA A 304 13.04 -12.16 17.29
C ALA A 304 11.72 -11.75 16.65
N LEU A 305 11.77 -11.39 15.36
CA LEU A 305 10.61 -11.27 14.47
C LEU A 305 10.74 -12.29 13.35
N VAL A 306 9.76 -13.15 13.20
CA VAL A 306 9.66 -14.04 12.05
C VAL A 306 8.33 -13.85 11.34
N HIS A 307 8.38 -13.63 10.05
CA HIS A 307 7.21 -13.68 9.17
C HIS A 307 7.49 -14.72 8.08
N SER A 308 6.88 -15.90 8.19
CA SER A 308 6.93 -16.94 7.18
C SER A 308 5.59 -17.08 6.47
N GLN A 309 5.62 -17.13 5.13
CA GLN A 309 4.40 -17.34 4.34
C GLN A 309 4.14 -18.82 4.08
N ASP A 310 5.15 -19.58 3.68
CA ASP A 310 4.95 -20.95 3.19
C ASP A 310 5.91 -21.97 3.82
N ARG A 311 7.07 -21.56 4.35
CA ARG A 311 8.11 -22.46 4.86
C ARG A 311 8.13 -22.55 6.38
N LEU A 312 8.47 -23.73 6.90
CA LEU A 312 8.91 -23.83 8.29
C LEU A 312 10.21 -23.03 8.46
N VAL A 313 10.23 -22.12 9.44
CA VAL A 313 11.43 -21.41 9.88
C VAL A 313 11.85 -21.92 11.24
N ALA A 314 13.05 -22.49 11.33
CA ALA A 314 13.63 -22.96 12.60
C ALA A 314 14.75 -22.00 13.04
N LEU A 315 14.70 -21.54 14.29
CA LEU A 315 15.69 -20.65 14.90
C LEU A 315 16.36 -21.36 16.09
N VAL A 316 17.68 -21.28 16.18
CA VAL A 316 18.44 -21.84 17.31
C VAL A 316 19.53 -20.85 17.72
N GLY A 317 19.43 -20.30 18.93
CA GLY A 317 20.47 -19.45 19.53
C GLY A 317 20.70 -18.11 18.79
N VAL A 318 19.67 -17.48 18.22
CA VAL A 318 19.77 -16.26 17.39
C VAL A 318 18.90 -15.12 17.96
N PRO A 319 19.30 -14.46 19.05
CA PRO A 319 18.51 -13.40 19.65
C PRO A 319 18.43 -12.16 18.77
N GLY A 320 17.28 -11.46 18.80
CA GLY A 320 17.05 -10.19 18.10
C GLY A 320 17.11 -10.30 16.58
N VAL A 321 17.01 -11.49 16.02
CA VAL A 321 16.98 -11.69 14.56
C VAL A 321 15.63 -11.31 13.96
N ILE A 322 15.65 -10.79 12.74
CA ILE A 322 14.46 -10.56 11.93
C ILE A 322 14.57 -11.44 10.68
N VAL A 323 13.60 -12.32 10.50
CA VAL A 323 13.50 -13.24 9.36
C VAL A 323 12.18 -13.00 8.65
N ILE A 324 12.24 -12.59 7.39
CA ILE A 324 11.06 -12.33 6.57
C ILE A 324 11.15 -13.21 5.32
N ASP A 325 10.32 -14.22 5.30
CA ASP A 325 10.22 -15.17 4.20
C ASP A 325 9.01 -14.87 3.32
N THR A 326 9.27 -14.74 2.03
CA THR A 326 8.27 -14.65 0.97
C THR A 326 8.57 -15.72 -0.09
N PRO A 327 7.62 -16.08 -0.97
CA PRO A 327 7.84 -17.14 -1.97
C PRO A 327 9.04 -16.94 -2.90
N ASP A 328 9.54 -15.70 -3.01
CA ASP A 328 10.60 -15.31 -3.94
C ASP A 328 11.82 -14.65 -3.30
N ALA A 329 11.79 -14.37 -2.01
CA ALA A 329 12.92 -13.75 -1.33
C ALA A 329 12.88 -14.02 0.19
N LEU A 330 14.05 -14.18 0.77
CA LEU A 330 14.26 -14.30 2.20
C LEU A 330 15.18 -13.15 2.66
N LEU A 331 14.70 -12.38 3.64
CA LEU A 331 15.50 -11.40 4.36
C LEU A 331 15.86 -11.94 5.73
N VAL A 332 17.15 -11.89 6.08
CA VAL A 332 17.64 -12.10 7.43
C VAL A 332 18.45 -10.88 7.83
N THR A 333 18.09 -10.25 8.94
CA THR A 333 18.76 -9.06 9.44
C THR A 333 18.70 -8.99 10.96
N GLN A 334 19.54 -8.17 11.56
CA GLN A 334 19.45 -7.84 12.98
C GLN A 334 18.48 -6.67 13.19
N ARG A 335 17.80 -6.66 14.33
CA ARG A 335 16.81 -5.64 14.70
C ARG A 335 17.34 -4.21 14.57
N GLY A 336 18.60 -3.93 14.92
CA GLY A 336 19.22 -2.61 14.79
C GLY A 336 19.64 -2.22 13.36
N ARG A 337 19.52 -3.12 12.39
CA ARG A 337 20.00 -2.93 11.02
C ARG A 337 18.89 -2.80 9.97
N CYS A 338 17.62 -2.74 10.38
CA CYS A 338 16.47 -2.72 9.46
C CYS A 338 16.46 -1.56 8.45
N GLN A 339 17.07 -0.43 8.79
CA GLN A 339 17.19 0.71 7.87
C GLN A 339 18.11 0.40 6.68
N ASP A 340 19.07 -0.54 6.83
CA ASP A 340 19.99 -0.95 5.77
C ASP A 340 19.32 -1.79 4.67
N VAL A 341 18.10 -2.30 4.89
CA VAL A 341 17.30 -3.01 3.87
C VAL A 341 17.14 -2.17 2.60
N LYS A 342 17.10 -0.85 2.74
CA LYS A 342 17.07 0.06 1.59
C LYS A 342 18.25 -0.15 0.63
N LYS A 343 19.45 -0.43 1.15
CA LYS A 343 20.66 -0.68 0.34
C LYS A 343 20.51 -1.95 -0.51
N ILE A 344 19.90 -2.99 0.05
CA ILE A 344 19.60 -4.23 -0.69
C ILE A 344 18.65 -3.94 -1.86
N VAL A 345 17.57 -3.18 -1.61
CA VAL A 345 16.63 -2.79 -2.67
C VAL A 345 17.29 -1.96 -3.76
N GLU A 346 18.21 -1.06 -3.39
CA GLU A 346 18.99 -0.27 -4.35
C GLU A 346 19.89 -1.16 -5.22
N THR A 347 20.53 -2.18 -4.63
CA THR A 347 21.33 -3.17 -5.37
C THR A 347 20.45 -3.97 -6.34
N LEU A 348 19.30 -4.50 -5.87
CA LEU A 348 18.36 -5.23 -6.72
C LEU A 348 17.86 -4.38 -7.91
N ARG A 349 17.65 -3.09 -7.71
CA ARG A 349 17.26 -2.16 -8.79
C ARG A 349 18.38 -1.94 -9.80
N LYS A 350 19.63 -1.79 -9.33
CA LYS A 350 20.81 -1.65 -10.22
C LYS A 350 21.04 -2.90 -11.06
N GLU A 351 20.75 -4.07 -10.50
CA GLU A 351 20.85 -5.36 -11.17
C GLU A 351 19.59 -5.72 -11.96
N GLU A 352 18.61 -4.82 -12.05
CA GLU A 352 17.32 -5.00 -12.74
C GLU A 352 16.54 -6.25 -12.29
N ARG A 353 16.75 -6.68 -11.05
CA ARG A 353 16.10 -7.84 -10.50
C ARG A 353 14.61 -7.61 -10.25
N VAL A 354 13.80 -8.57 -10.65
CA VAL A 354 12.34 -8.50 -10.55
C VAL A 354 11.86 -8.40 -9.10
N GLU A 355 12.62 -8.95 -8.15
CA GLU A 355 12.33 -8.93 -6.72
C GLU A 355 12.35 -7.52 -6.10
N ALA A 356 12.90 -6.53 -6.81
CA ALA A 356 12.79 -5.12 -6.41
C ALA A 356 11.40 -4.54 -6.66
N SER A 357 10.68 -5.04 -7.67
CA SER A 357 9.48 -4.41 -8.19
C SER A 357 8.20 -5.20 -7.97
N ARG A 358 8.24 -6.52 -8.01
CA ARG A 358 7.06 -7.38 -7.99
C ARG A 358 7.33 -8.71 -7.30
N HIS A 359 6.26 -9.28 -6.74
CA HIS A 359 6.24 -10.65 -6.23
C HIS A 359 6.07 -11.66 -7.37
N ARG A 360 6.36 -12.92 -7.11
CA ARG A 360 5.94 -14.03 -7.98
C ARG A 360 4.42 -14.09 -8.12
N ARG A 361 3.68 -13.82 -7.04
CA ARG A 361 2.23 -13.64 -7.07
C ARG A 361 1.87 -12.23 -7.51
N ARG A 362 0.94 -12.11 -8.46
CA ARG A 362 0.44 -10.84 -9.00
C ARG A 362 -1.07 -10.79 -8.94
N GLU A 363 -1.60 -9.62 -8.58
CA GLU A 363 -3.01 -9.32 -8.65
C GLU A 363 -3.38 -8.79 -10.05
N HIS A 364 -4.53 -9.22 -10.55
CA HIS A 364 -5.13 -8.78 -11.80
C HIS A 364 -6.62 -8.46 -11.57
N ALA A 365 -7.26 -7.77 -12.51
CA ALA A 365 -8.68 -7.50 -12.43
C ALA A 365 -9.53 -8.79 -12.39
N TRP A 366 -9.05 -9.85 -13.04
CA TRP A 366 -9.73 -11.15 -13.14
C TRP A 366 -9.38 -12.13 -12.00
N GLY A 367 -8.35 -11.85 -11.19
CA GLY A 367 -7.88 -12.77 -10.17
C GLY A 367 -6.39 -12.63 -9.86
N GLN A 368 -5.71 -13.74 -9.62
CA GLN A 368 -4.28 -13.78 -9.29
C GLN A 368 -3.50 -14.69 -10.24
N SER A 369 -2.24 -14.36 -10.47
CA SER A 369 -1.27 -15.27 -11.08
C SER A 369 -0.06 -15.47 -10.18
N SER A 370 0.45 -16.69 -10.09
CA SER A 370 1.69 -17.03 -9.38
C SER A 370 2.59 -17.85 -10.29
N ASN A 371 3.80 -17.35 -10.57
CA ASN A 371 4.78 -18.14 -11.30
C ASN A 371 5.35 -19.21 -10.36
N LEU A 372 5.15 -20.47 -10.69
CA LEU A 372 5.61 -21.61 -9.92
C LEU A 372 7.05 -22.00 -10.29
N MET A 373 7.34 -22.05 -11.61
CA MET A 373 8.64 -22.44 -12.12
C MET A 373 8.91 -21.77 -13.47
N ARG A 374 10.12 -21.32 -13.66
CA ARG A 374 10.65 -20.88 -14.94
C ARG A 374 11.98 -21.58 -15.21
N SER A 375 12.07 -22.24 -16.35
CA SER A 375 13.30 -22.85 -16.84
C SER A 375 13.55 -22.45 -18.29
N GLY A 376 14.70 -22.82 -18.86
CA GLY A 376 14.93 -22.67 -20.29
C GLY A 376 13.94 -23.46 -21.15
N ALA A 377 13.33 -24.52 -20.58
CA ALA A 377 12.44 -25.44 -21.26
C ALA A 377 10.96 -25.03 -21.20
N PHE A 378 10.50 -24.49 -20.07
CA PHE A 378 9.09 -24.13 -19.86
C PHE A 378 8.90 -23.07 -18.79
N ASP A 379 7.75 -22.41 -18.84
CA ASP A 379 7.23 -21.48 -17.82
C ASP A 379 5.91 -22.05 -17.31
N MET A 380 5.75 -22.12 -15.98
CA MET A 380 4.58 -22.68 -15.31
C MET A 380 4.04 -21.68 -14.30
N SER A 381 2.75 -21.37 -14.39
CA SER A 381 2.06 -20.44 -13.49
C SER A 381 0.72 -21.01 -13.06
N ILE A 382 0.35 -20.80 -11.79
CA ILE A 382 -1.00 -21.02 -11.32
C ILE A 382 -1.79 -19.71 -11.43
N LEU A 383 -3.01 -19.82 -11.95
CA LEU A 383 -3.94 -18.71 -12.11
C LEU A 383 -5.15 -18.99 -11.24
N ARG A 384 -5.52 -18.04 -10.39
CA ARG A 384 -6.74 -18.09 -9.58
C ARG A 384 -7.74 -17.11 -10.17
N LEU A 385 -8.76 -17.64 -10.81
CA LEU A 385 -9.80 -16.86 -11.47
C LEU A 385 -10.97 -16.64 -10.52
N TYR A 386 -11.18 -15.38 -10.10
CA TYR A 386 -12.26 -15.04 -9.18
C TYR A 386 -13.64 -15.28 -9.78
N ALA A 387 -14.64 -15.50 -8.91
CA ALA A 387 -16.04 -15.69 -9.27
C ALA A 387 -16.54 -14.55 -10.20
N GLY A 388 -17.24 -14.91 -11.26
CA GLY A 388 -17.80 -13.96 -12.23
C GLY A 388 -16.81 -13.29 -13.16
N ASN A 389 -15.50 -13.57 -13.06
CA ASN A 389 -14.48 -12.88 -13.84
C ASN A 389 -14.06 -13.66 -15.08
N THR A 390 -13.50 -12.91 -16.05
CA THR A 390 -12.99 -13.44 -17.32
C THR A 390 -11.50 -13.16 -17.43
N LEU A 391 -10.75 -14.20 -17.76
CA LEU A 391 -9.33 -14.16 -18.10
C LEU A 391 -9.15 -14.22 -19.61
N GLU A 392 -8.39 -13.30 -20.16
CA GLU A 392 -7.93 -13.33 -21.55
C GLU A 392 -6.51 -13.88 -21.60
N ILE A 393 -6.27 -14.84 -22.49
CA ILE A 393 -4.98 -15.53 -22.64
C ILE A 393 -4.53 -15.42 -24.09
N ASP A 394 -3.39 -14.77 -24.29
CA ASP A 394 -2.77 -14.68 -25.62
C ASP A 394 -2.39 -16.08 -26.14
N PRO A 395 -2.63 -16.36 -27.40
CA PRO A 395 -2.20 -17.59 -28.02
C PRO A 395 -0.67 -17.63 -28.09
N LEU A 396 -0.12 -18.79 -27.75
CA LEU A 396 1.32 -19.04 -27.88
C LEU A 396 1.56 -20.53 -28.14
N PRO A 397 2.39 -20.89 -29.14
CA PRO A 397 2.74 -22.29 -29.41
C PRO A 397 3.26 -22.99 -28.14
N GLY A 398 2.76 -24.19 -27.86
CA GLY A 398 3.12 -24.96 -26.69
C GLY A 398 2.48 -24.50 -25.39
N ARG A 399 1.51 -23.56 -25.43
CA ARG A 399 0.76 -23.11 -24.25
C ARG A 399 -0.41 -24.04 -23.97
N ARG A 400 -0.50 -24.47 -22.71
CA ARG A 400 -1.58 -25.34 -22.21
C ARG A 400 -2.16 -24.77 -20.91
N LEU A 401 -3.45 -24.98 -20.77
CA LEU A 401 -4.21 -24.63 -19.58
C LEU A 401 -4.80 -25.93 -19.02
N ILE A 402 -4.58 -26.20 -17.73
CA ILE A 402 -5.05 -27.40 -17.03
C ILE A 402 -5.88 -26.95 -15.86
N MET A 403 -7.13 -27.44 -15.75
CA MET A 403 -7.97 -27.15 -14.61
C MET A 403 -7.49 -27.91 -13.38
N VAL A 404 -7.28 -27.19 -12.28
CA VAL A 404 -6.88 -27.75 -10.98
C VAL A 404 -8.09 -27.87 -10.06
N GLU A 405 -8.84 -26.78 -9.90
CA GLU A 405 -10.01 -26.70 -9.03
C GLU A 405 -11.08 -25.79 -9.63
N GLY A 406 -12.35 -26.14 -9.41
CA GLY A 406 -13.48 -25.37 -9.94
C GLY A 406 -13.76 -25.68 -11.41
N ASN A 407 -14.43 -24.76 -12.10
CA ASN A 407 -14.78 -24.88 -13.51
C ASN A 407 -14.55 -23.56 -14.23
N VAL A 408 -14.12 -23.61 -15.49
CA VAL A 408 -13.96 -22.44 -16.35
C VAL A 408 -14.57 -22.73 -17.71
N ASP A 409 -15.42 -21.84 -18.18
CA ASP A 409 -15.95 -21.87 -19.55
C ASP A 409 -14.96 -21.20 -20.49
N MET A 410 -14.27 -22.01 -21.28
CA MET A 410 -13.28 -21.58 -22.26
C MET A 410 -13.93 -21.29 -23.62
N PHE A 411 -13.51 -20.17 -24.22
CA PHE A 411 -13.80 -19.83 -25.62
C PHE A 411 -12.48 -19.62 -26.36
N ASP A 412 -12.22 -20.43 -27.38
CA ASP A 412 -10.97 -20.41 -28.16
C ASP A 412 -11.08 -19.64 -29.50
N GLY A 413 -12.13 -18.82 -29.65
CA GLY A 413 -12.46 -18.12 -30.88
C GLY A 413 -13.42 -18.88 -31.80
N LEU A 414 -13.58 -20.17 -31.63
CA LEU A 414 -14.42 -21.04 -32.46
C LEU A 414 -15.51 -21.76 -31.62
N GLN A 415 -15.11 -22.34 -30.52
CA GLN A 415 -16.00 -23.18 -29.68
C GLN A 415 -15.97 -22.76 -28.22
N ARG A 416 -17.11 -22.96 -27.56
CA ARG A 416 -17.20 -22.89 -26.10
C ARG A 416 -17.11 -24.28 -25.52
N ARG A 417 -16.30 -24.45 -24.50
CA ARG A 417 -16.14 -25.70 -23.78
C ARG A 417 -15.96 -25.43 -22.30
N LYS A 418 -16.72 -26.13 -21.48
CA LYS A 418 -16.50 -26.11 -20.03
C LYS A 418 -15.31 -27.01 -19.71
N LEU A 419 -14.37 -26.52 -18.92
CA LEU A 419 -13.27 -27.28 -18.36
C LEU A 419 -13.52 -27.55 -16.90
N SER A 420 -13.42 -28.82 -16.52
CA SER A 420 -13.55 -29.34 -15.15
C SER A 420 -12.18 -29.83 -14.64
N PRO A 421 -12.00 -30.04 -13.32
CA PRO A 421 -10.72 -30.50 -12.77
C PRO A 421 -10.14 -31.72 -13.49
N GLY A 422 -8.85 -31.64 -13.83
CA GLY A 422 -8.14 -32.66 -14.63
C GLY A 422 -8.24 -32.45 -16.15
N GLU A 423 -9.17 -31.67 -16.65
CA GLU A 423 -9.27 -31.38 -18.08
C GLU A 423 -8.28 -30.29 -18.50
N HIS A 424 -7.93 -30.27 -19.77
CA HIS A 424 -6.98 -29.29 -20.33
C HIS A 424 -7.46 -28.70 -21.65
N ALA A 425 -6.95 -27.49 -21.95
CA ALA A 425 -7.04 -26.85 -23.26
C ALA A 425 -5.65 -26.50 -23.80
N THR A 426 -5.44 -26.72 -25.09
CA THR A 426 -4.26 -26.24 -25.81
C THR A 426 -4.57 -24.86 -26.39
N LEU A 427 -3.68 -23.89 -26.18
CA LEU A 427 -3.87 -22.48 -26.52
C LEU A 427 -2.86 -22.03 -27.58
N ASP A 428 -2.65 -22.87 -28.59
CA ASP A 428 -1.71 -22.66 -29.69
C ASP A 428 -2.36 -22.06 -30.95
N ASN A 429 -3.68 -21.91 -30.96
CA ASN A 429 -4.41 -21.24 -32.02
C ASN A 429 -4.09 -19.75 -32.07
N GLN A 430 -4.04 -19.16 -33.26
CA GLN A 430 -3.73 -17.72 -33.45
C GLN A 430 -4.81 -16.75 -32.93
N VAL A 431 -5.76 -17.23 -32.13
CA VAL A 431 -6.91 -16.46 -31.62
C VAL A 431 -6.83 -16.31 -30.10
N LEU A 432 -7.13 -15.13 -29.63
CA LEU A 432 -7.23 -14.81 -28.18
C LEU A 432 -8.26 -15.75 -27.53
N SER A 433 -7.81 -16.50 -26.53
CA SER A 433 -8.69 -17.39 -25.77
C SER A 433 -9.23 -16.66 -24.54
N ARG A 434 -10.49 -16.93 -24.20
CA ARG A 434 -11.15 -16.38 -23.00
C ARG A 434 -11.64 -17.50 -22.10
N GLY A 435 -11.29 -17.40 -20.82
CA GLY A 435 -11.79 -18.29 -19.78
C GLY A 435 -12.65 -17.50 -18.79
N THR A 436 -13.92 -17.87 -18.62
CA THR A 436 -14.84 -17.22 -17.69
C THR A 436 -15.23 -18.16 -16.57
N ASN A 437 -15.09 -17.72 -15.34
CA ASN A 437 -15.55 -18.42 -14.16
C ASN A 437 -16.97 -17.95 -13.80
N PHE A 438 -17.99 -18.71 -14.18
CA PHE A 438 -19.39 -18.40 -13.86
C PHE A 438 -19.84 -18.93 -12.50
N SER A 439 -18.95 -19.58 -11.72
CA SER A 439 -19.29 -20.05 -10.39
C SER A 439 -19.19 -18.93 -9.33
N ASP A 440 -19.67 -19.21 -8.14
CA ASP A 440 -19.60 -18.34 -6.95
C ASP A 440 -18.28 -18.51 -6.18
N LYS A 441 -17.40 -19.42 -6.62
CA LYS A 441 -16.09 -19.72 -6.01
C LYS A 441 -14.95 -19.41 -6.96
N THR A 442 -13.77 -19.20 -6.42
CA THR A 442 -12.53 -19.06 -7.20
C THR A 442 -12.21 -20.37 -7.90
N ALA A 443 -11.81 -20.31 -9.16
CA ALA A 443 -11.29 -21.47 -9.90
C ALA A 443 -9.77 -21.38 -9.97
N GLU A 444 -9.08 -22.54 -9.87
CA GLU A 444 -7.62 -22.64 -10.01
C GLU A 444 -7.25 -23.33 -11.32
N VAL A 445 -6.31 -22.72 -12.03
CA VAL A 445 -5.88 -23.14 -13.37
C VAL A 445 -4.37 -23.12 -13.43
N LEU A 446 -3.77 -24.20 -13.92
CA LEU A 446 -2.34 -24.26 -14.23
C LEU A 446 -2.12 -23.85 -15.69
N LEU A 447 -1.37 -22.78 -15.91
CA LEU A 447 -0.93 -22.32 -17.22
C LEU A 447 0.52 -22.74 -17.43
N MET A 448 0.78 -23.56 -18.43
CA MET A 448 2.10 -24.02 -18.83
C MET A 448 2.42 -23.54 -20.25
N THR A 449 3.60 -23.01 -20.46
CA THR A 449 4.12 -22.63 -21.77
C THR A 449 5.44 -23.33 -22.01
N MET A 450 5.53 -24.14 -23.06
CA MET A 450 6.78 -24.82 -23.48
C MET A 450 7.55 -23.92 -24.44
N ASN A 451 8.84 -23.75 -24.22
CA ASN A 451 9.68 -22.95 -25.11
C ASN A 451 9.91 -23.69 -26.45
N SER A 452 9.76 -22.97 -27.54
CA SER A 452 9.79 -23.50 -28.92
C SER A 452 11.09 -24.22 -29.29
N SER A 453 12.20 -23.96 -28.62
CA SER A 453 13.47 -24.67 -28.83
C SER A 453 13.41 -26.17 -28.48
N ILE A 454 12.41 -26.63 -27.73
CA ILE A 454 12.23 -28.04 -27.34
C ILE A 454 11.23 -28.75 -28.25
N MET A 455 10.30 -28.01 -28.87
CA MET A 455 9.28 -28.55 -29.78
C MET A 455 9.86 -29.01 -31.12
N ALA A 456 11.11 -28.66 -31.49
CA ALA A 456 11.77 -29.01 -32.73
C ALA A 456 12.56 -30.33 -32.66
N GLY A 457 12.56 -31.03 -31.52
CA GLY A 457 13.19 -32.35 -31.39
C GLY A 457 12.25 -33.49 -31.78
N PRO A 458 12.76 -34.61 -32.38
CA PRO A 458 11.91 -35.74 -32.73
C PRO A 458 11.24 -36.31 -31.47
N ALA A 459 9.94 -36.62 -31.59
CA ALA A 459 9.15 -37.23 -30.53
C ALA A 459 9.81 -38.56 -30.09
N LYS A 460 10.61 -38.54 -29.03
CA LYS A 460 11.06 -39.76 -28.36
C LYS A 460 9.87 -40.30 -27.57
N SER A 461 9.38 -41.48 -28.00
CA SER A 461 8.40 -42.25 -27.27
C SER A 461 8.90 -42.47 -25.84
N PHE A 462 8.12 -42.03 -24.85
CA PHE A 462 8.34 -42.39 -23.45
C PHE A 462 8.18 -43.94 -23.35
N ALA A 463 9.26 -44.64 -23.17
CA ALA A 463 9.24 -46.06 -22.84
C ALA A 463 8.51 -46.17 -21.46
N GLN A 464 7.60 -47.14 -21.41
CA GLN A 464 6.86 -47.47 -20.19
C GLN A 464 7.87 -47.82 -19.07
N VAL A 465 7.74 -47.12 -17.95
CA VAL A 465 8.43 -47.50 -16.72
C VAL A 465 7.80 -48.79 -16.21
N PRO A 466 8.59 -49.87 -16.02
CA PRO A 466 8.04 -51.12 -15.47
C PRO A 466 7.62 -50.90 -14.02
N THR A 467 6.34 -51.16 -13.72
CA THR A 467 5.84 -51.28 -12.35
C THR A 467 6.35 -52.59 -11.76
N HIS A 468 7.44 -52.55 -11.00
CA HIS A 468 7.73 -53.63 -10.05
C HIS A 468 7.37 -53.14 -8.65
N VAL A 469 6.21 -53.63 -8.16
CA VAL A 469 5.88 -53.70 -6.75
C VAL A 469 6.46 -55.02 -6.22
N SER A 470 7.24 -54.97 -5.20
CA SER A 470 7.44 -56.06 -4.24
C SER A 470 7.62 -55.44 -2.85
#